data_f72284fa017565ca78ad5d282758a79f
#
_entry.id   f72284fa017565ca78ad5d282758a79f
#
_cell.length_a   1.000
_cell.length_b   1.000
_cell.length_c   1.000
_cell.angle_alpha   90.00
_cell.angle_beta   90.00
_cell.angle_gamma   90.00
#
_symmetry.space_group_name_H-M   'P 1'
#
loop_
_entity.id
_entity.type
_entity.pdbx_description
1 polymer ?
#
loop_
_entity_poly.entity_id
_entity_poly.type
_entity_poly.pdbx_seq_one_letter_code
_entity_poly.pdbx_strand_id
1 'polypeptide(L)'
;MNDYPILLIHGTNCRNDGKHHYFGRIPQMIEEQWKKCYLLYGDAWGTIAHNCELYRWQIKRILSSESCEKVHLIAHSKGGLEARYLVSTMEFAPFVASVTTLSTPHQGSRTAAIWEKRPLRLHFIGRFLEMYWRQRGDLAPDVVSVVHSLTPAAMAEFNQNNPDVPGIVYRSFGAVLAQGHRDYGMACLAHCLTHWDGETDGLVSPDSARWSKNHQLLSGVSHRDVVDNRRKKSHCNYDWRRFWYLLLEWLAEI
;
A
#
# COMPACT_ATOMS: atom_id res chain seq x y z
N MET A 1 -6.47 -12.52 -23.78
CA MET A 1 -6.44 -11.74 -22.54
C MET A 1 -5.97 -12.66 -21.43
N ASN A 2 -4.87 -12.34 -20.79
CA ASN A 2 -4.41 -13.08 -19.62
C ASN A 2 -5.31 -12.71 -18.43
N ASP A 3 -6.13 -13.65 -17.97
CA ASP A 3 -7.11 -13.44 -16.89
C ASP A 3 -6.47 -13.75 -15.52
N TYR A 4 -5.31 -13.10 -15.25
CA TYR A 4 -4.58 -13.31 -14.00
C TYR A 4 -5.34 -12.71 -12.80
N PRO A 5 -5.42 -13.39 -11.66
CA PRO A 5 -6.04 -12.86 -10.45
C PRO A 5 -5.41 -11.54 -10.00
N ILE A 6 -6.25 -10.65 -9.46
CA ILE A 6 -5.81 -9.41 -8.83
C ILE A 6 -5.70 -9.63 -7.34
N LEU A 7 -4.54 -9.36 -6.78
CA LEU A 7 -4.24 -9.48 -5.37
C LEU A 7 -4.04 -8.09 -4.76
N LEU A 8 -4.80 -7.78 -3.71
CA LEU A 8 -4.79 -6.50 -3.02
C LEU A 8 -3.97 -6.60 -1.73
N ILE A 9 -2.93 -5.77 -1.60
CA ILE A 9 -2.05 -5.70 -0.44
C ILE A 9 -2.32 -4.39 0.31
N HIS A 10 -2.70 -4.51 1.59
CA HIS A 10 -3.01 -3.36 2.45
C HIS A 10 -1.75 -2.67 2.99
N GLY A 11 -1.91 -1.47 3.53
CA GLY A 11 -0.86 -0.73 4.25
C GLY A 11 -0.86 -0.99 5.75
N THR A 12 -0.25 -0.07 6.52
CA THR A 12 -0.20 -0.13 7.98
C THR A 12 -1.54 0.22 8.63
N ASN A 13 -1.64 -0.09 9.92
CA ASN A 13 -2.71 0.35 10.83
C ASN A 13 -4.12 -0.10 10.44
N CYS A 14 -4.24 -1.16 9.65
CA CYS A 14 -5.50 -1.81 9.32
C CYS A 14 -5.25 -3.23 8.83
N ARG A 15 -6.24 -4.11 9.03
CA ARG A 15 -6.25 -5.48 8.51
C ARG A 15 -7.54 -5.73 7.74
N ASN A 16 -7.48 -6.69 6.85
CA ASN A 16 -8.67 -7.31 6.29
C ASN A 16 -9.09 -8.45 7.24
N ASP A 17 -10.02 -8.19 8.16
CA ASP A 17 -10.47 -9.16 9.17
C ASP A 17 -11.91 -9.66 8.94
N GLY A 18 -12.44 -9.46 7.73
CA GLY A 18 -13.82 -9.80 7.35
C GLY A 18 -14.87 -8.81 7.87
N LYS A 19 -14.54 -7.99 8.87
CA LYS A 19 -15.40 -6.92 9.40
C LYS A 19 -14.95 -5.54 8.89
N HIS A 20 -13.65 -5.37 8.74
CA HIS A 20 -13.05 -4.14 8.23
C HIS A 20 -12.50 -4.40 6.84
N HIS A 21 -13.02 -3.70 5.86
CA HIS A 21 -12.58 -3.81 4.48
C HIS A 21 -11.63 -2.65 4.19
N TYR A 22 -10.33 -2.94 4.17
CA TYR A 22 -9.31 -1.94 3.87
C TYR A 22 -9.56 -1.26 2.52
N PHE A 23 -9.90 -2.03 1.50
CA PHE A 23 -10.20 -1.57 0.16
C PHE A 23 -11.70 -1.26 -0.09
N GLY A 24 -12.45 -0.97 0.97
CA GLY A 24 -13.84 -0.54 0.89
C GLY A 24 -14.72 -1.42 0.00
N ARG A 25 -15.22 -0.84 -1.12
CA ARG A 25 -16.10 -1.50 -2.10
C ARG A 25 -15.35 -1.99 -3.35
N ILE A 26 -14.04 -1.76 -3.41
CA ILE A 26 -13.20 -2.08 -4.57
C ILE A 26 -13.17 -3.58 -4.88
N PRO A 27 -13.01 -4.50 -3.90
CA PRO A 27 -13.02 -5.93 -4.20
C PRO A 27 -14.28 -6.38 -4.93
N GLN A 28 -15.46 -5.97 -4.45
CA GLN A 28 -16.73 -6.27 -5.11
C GLN A 28 -16.76 -5.73 -6.55
N MET A 29 -16.30 -4.50 -6.77
CA MET A 29 -16.25 -3.91 -8.12
C MET A 29 -15.31 -4.70 -9.04
N ILE A 30 -14.18 -5.16 -8.54
CA ILE A 30 -13.24 -6.00 -9.31
C ILE A 30 -13.89 -7.33 -9.67
N GLU A 31 -14.55 -7.99 -8.72
CA GLU A 31 -15.23 -9.28 -8.94
C GLU A 31 -16.34 -9.17 -9.99
N GLU A 32 -17.08 -8.05 -10.00
CA GLU A 32 -18.13 -7.78 -11.00
C GLU A 32 -17.57 -7.66 -12.43
N GLN A 33 -16.33 -7.21 -12.59
CA GLN A 33 -15.73 -6.93 -13.89
C GLN A 33 -14.63 -7.91 -14.29
N TRP A 34 -13.80 -8.34 -13.33
CA TRP A 34 -12.59 -9.16 -13.55
C TRP A 34 -12.76 -10.60 -13.06
N LYS A 35 -13.69 -10.84 -12.17
CA LYS A 35 -14.05 -12.15 -11.58
C LYS A 35 -13.08 -12.75 -10.58
N LYS A 36 -11.79 -12.33 -10.52
CA LYS A 36 -10.78 -12.94 -9.64
C LYS A 36 -10.05 -11.86 -8.82
N CYS A 37 -10.57 -11.58 -7.61
CA CYS A 37 -9.99 -10.64 -6.68
C CYS A 37 -9.71 -11.29 -5.32
N TYR A 38 -8.51 -11.13 -4.81
CA TYR A 38 -8.10 -11.66 -3.51
C TYR A 38 -7.49 -10.58 -2.64
N LEU A 39 -7.88 -10.56 -1.37
CA LEU A 39 -7.25 -9.74 -0.36
C LEU A 39 -6.15 -10.57 0.31
N LEU A 40 -4.91 -10.09 0.29
CA LEU A 40 -3.84 -10.71 1.07
C LEU A 40 -3.89 -10.22 2.52
N TYR A 41 -3.63 -11.16 3.44
CA TYR A 41 -3.68 -10.93 4.87
C TYR A 41 -2.26 -10.87 5.44
N GLY A 42 -1.87 -9.68 5.90
CA GLY A 42 -0.65 -9.43 6.63
C GLY A 42 -0.94 -8.77 7.98
N ASP A 43 0.08 -8.64 8.80
CA ASP A 43 -0.02 -7.89 10.04
C ASP A 43 -0.10 -6.39 9.77
N ALA A 44 -0.96 -5.68 10.51
CA ALA A 44 -1.12 -4.23 10.38
C ALA A 44 0.19 -3.47 10.67
N TRP A 45 0.98 -4.00 11.59
CA TRP A 45 2.29 -3.49 11.98
C TRP A 45 3.40 -4.54 11.85
N GLY A 46 3.24 -5.54 10.99
CA GLY A 46 4.32 -6.47 10.63
C GLY A 46 5.41 -5.78 9.83
N THR A 47 6.66 -6.23 10.02
CA THR A 47 7.77 -5.80 9.17
C THR A 47 7.53 -6.21 7.70
N ILE A 48 8.22 -5.58 6.76
CA ILE A 48 8.12 -5.91 5.33
C ILE A 48 8.41 -7.40 5.12
N ALA A 49 9.52 -7.89 5.66
CA ALA A 49 9.92 -9.30 5.51
C ALA A 49 8.90 -10.27 6.10
N HIS A 50 8.40 -10.00 7.32
CA HIS A 50 7.39 -10.84 7.97
C HIS A 50 6.10 -10.95 7.13
N ASN A 51 5.56 -9.82 6.70
CA ASN A 51 4.33 -9.82 5.90
C ASN A 51 4.53 -10.52 4.54
N CYS A 52 5.70 -10.36 3.92
CA CYS A 52 6.00 -11.02 2.66
C CYS A 52 6.04 -12.55 2.77
N GLU A 53 6.50 -13.10 3.91
CA GLU A 53 6.41 -14.56 4.13
C GLU A 53 4.96 -15.03 4.21
N LEU A 54 4.06 -14.25 4.84
CA LEU A 54 2.63 -14.54 4.88
C LEU A 54 2.02 -14.48 3.46
N TYR A 55 2.37 -13.47 2.67
CA TYR A 55 1.86 -13.31 1.29
C TYR A 55 2.37 -14.41 0.36
N ARG A 56 3.63 -14.79 0.44
CA ARG A 56 4.23 -15.84 -0.35
C ARG A 56 3.42 -17.14 -0.30
N TRP A 57 3.02 -17.55 0.90
CA TRP A 57 2.21 -18.75 1.08
C TRP A 57 0.80 -18.59 0.49
N GLN A 58 0.15 -17.45 0.72
CA GLN A 58 -1.18 -17.16 0.19
C GLN A 58 -1.18 -17.13 -1.34
N ILE A 59 -0.20 -16.46 -1.96
CA ILE A 59 -0.07 -16.38 -3.43
C ILE A 59 0.10 -17.77 -4.03
N LYS A 60 0.97 -18.61 -3.48
CA LYS A 60 1.14 -19.98 -3.97
C LYS A 60 -0.15 -20.80 -3.95
N ARG A 61 -0.95 -20.61 -2.89
CA ARG A 61 -2.27 -21.26 -2.82
C ARG A 61 -3.24 -20.73 -3.88
N ILE A 62 -3.27 -19.42 -4.11
CA ILE A 62 -4.13 -18.80 -5.12
C ILE A 62 -3.72 -19.28 -6.50
N LEU A 63 -2.44 -19.26 -6.85
CA LEU A 63 -1.92 -19.77 -8.13
C LEU A 63 -2.37 -21.22 -8.38
N SER A 64 -2.25 -22.05 -7.36
CA SER A 64 -2.68 -23.46 -7.45
C SER A 64 -4.19 -23.61 -7.60
N SER A 65 -4.99 -22.88 -6.81
CA SER A 65 -6.46 -22.99 -6.85
C SER A 65 -7.06 -22.42 -8.13
N GLU A 66 -6.44 -21.38 -8.69
CA GLU A 66 -6.87 -20.73 -9.93
C GLU A 66 -6.26 -21.36 -11.20
N SER A 67 -5.34 -22.33 -11.02
CA SER A 67 -4.61 -22.95 -12.14
C SER A 67 -3.98 -21.92 -13.07
N CYS A 68 -3.40 -20.86 -12.49
CA CYS A 68 -2.76 -19.77 -13.23
C CYS A 68 -1.27 -19.65 -12.88
N GLU A 69 -0.50 -19.08 -13.78
CA GLU A 69 0.96 -18.95 -13.62
C GLU A 69 1.36 -17.66 -12.92
N LYS A 70 0.57 -16.60 -13.07
CA LYS A 70 0.90 -15.27 -12.56
C LYS A 70 -0.30 -14.59 -11.93
N VAL A 71 -0.01 -13.51 -11.19
CA VAL A 71 -0.99 -12.61 -10.57
C VAL A 71 -0.63 -11.15 -10.84
N HIS A 72 -1.62 -10.25 -10.72
CA HIS A 72 -1.40 -8.82 -10.62
C HIS A 72 -1.39 -8.40 -9.16
N LEU A 73 -0.38 -7.66 -8.72
CA LEU A 73 -0.32 -7.08 -7.37
C LEU A 73 -0.75 -5.62 -7.43
N ILE A 74 -1.78 -5.26 -6.67
CA ILE A 74 -2.14 -3.85 -6.42
C ILE A 74 -1.97 -3.61 -4.92
N ALA A 75 -1.07 -2.71 -4.57
CA ALA A 75 -0.60 -2.53 -3.21
C ALA A 75 -0.68 -1.07 -2.77
N HIS A 76 -1.17 -0.83 -1.55
CA HIS A 76 -1.36 0.51 -1.01
C HIS A 76 -0.39 0.79 0.14
N SER A 77 0.13 2.02 0.19
CA SER A 77 0.98 2.50 1.29
C SER A 77 2.19 1.59 1.51
N LYS A 78 2.49 1.17 2.74
CA LYS A 78 3.57 0.21 3.04
C LYS A 78 3.46 -1.08 2.21
N GLY A 79 2.25 -1.53 1.87
CA GLY A 79 2.04 -2.72 1.05
C GLY A 79 2.74 -2.67 -0.31
N GLY A 80 2.94 -1.48 -0.88
CA GLY A 80 3.72 -1.32 -2.12
C GLY A 80 5.20 -1.64 -1.95
N LEU A 81 5.77 -1.38 -0.77
CA LEU A 81 7.13 -1.79 -0.44
C LEU A 81 7.20 -3.31 -0.26
N GLU A 82 6.19 -3.90 0.36
CA GLU A 82 6.05 -5.35 0.51
C GLU A 82 5.95 -6.04 -0.86
N ALA A 83 5.16 -5.50 -1.79
CA ALA A 83 5.06 -6.03 -3.15
C ALA A 83 6.42 -6.00 -3.88
N ARG A 84 7.19 -4.91 -3.75
CA ARG A 84 8.53 -4.80 -4.35
C ARG A 84 9.52 -5.77 -3.71
N TYR A 85 9.53 -5.88 -2.39
CA TYR A 85 10.37 -6.83 -1.66
C TYR A 85 10.08 -8.29 -2.05
N LEU A 86 8.81 -8.64 -2.13
CA LEU A 86 8.37 -9.97 -2.55
C LEU A 86 8.91 -10.33 -3.94
N VAL A 87 8.80 -9.39 -4.88
CA VAL A 87 9.19 -9.61 -6.28
C VAL A 87 10.71 -9.65 -6.44
N SER A 88 11.43 -8.74 -5.78
CA SER A 88 12.88 -8.59 -5.92
C SER A 88 13.63 -9.51 -4.96
N THR A 89 13.61 -9.22 -3.65
CA THR A 89 14.40 -9.94 -2.65
C THR A 89 13.97 -11.39 -2.45
N MET A 90 12.65 -11.68 -2.52
CA MET A 90 12.15 -13.05 -2.37
C MET A 90 12.06 -13.81 -3.70
N GLU A 91 12.53 -13.22 -4.78
CA GLU A 91 12.59 -13.83 -6.13
C GLU A 91 11.22 -14.34 -6.64
N PHE A 92 10.14 -13.63 -6.27
CA PHE A 92 8.77 -14.00 -6.63
C PHE A 92 8.35 -13.51 -8.02
N ALA A 93 9.24 -12.85 -8.74
CA ALA A 93 9.03 -12.32 -10.08
C ALA A 93 8.39 -13.31 -11.09
N PRO A 94 8.76 -14.61 -11.13
CA PRO A 94 8.14 -15.55 -12.06
C PRO A 94 6.62 -15.67 -11.92
N PHE A 95 6.07 -15.35 -10.73
CA PHE A 95 4.66 -15.49 -10.41
C PHE A 95 3.87 -14.18 -10.49
N VAL A 96 4.51 -13.07 -10.91
CA VAL A 96 3.89 -11.74 -10.94
C VAL A 96 3.96 -11.16 -12.34
N ALA A 97 2.82 -10.71 -12.86
CA ALA A 97 2.72 -10.04 -14.16
C ALA A 97 2.95 -8.53 -14.02
N SER A 98 2.38 -7.92 -12.98
CA SER A 98 2.52 -6.49 -12.72
C SER A 98 2.48 -6.14 -11.25
N VAL A 99 3.09 -5.00 -10.90
CA VAL A 99 3.05 -4.36 -9.58
C VAL A 99 2.54 -2.94 -9.74
N THR A 100 1.36 -2.68 -9.20
CA THR A 100 0.78 -1.32 -9.10
C THR A 100 0.83 -0.85 -7.67
N THR A 101 1.43 0.32 -7.42
CA THR A 101 1.52 0.91 -6.09
C THR A 101 0.68 2.18 -5.98
N LEU A 102 -0.06 2.30 -4.88
CA LEU A 102 -0.96 3.42 -4.60
C LEU A 102 -0.48 4.13 -3.33
N SER A 103 -0.12 5.41 -3.42
CA SER A 103 0.33 6.22 -2.27
C SER A 103 1.40 5.52 -1.41
N THR A 104 2.34 4.83 -2.05
CA THR A 104 3.41 4.09 -1.38
C THR A 104 4.62 5.01 -1.13
N PRO A 105 5.16 5.05 0.10
CA PRO A 105 6.29 5.93 0.43
C PRO A 105 7.63 5.36 -0.08
N HIS A 106 7.84 5.32 -1.40
CA HIS A 106 9.04 4.77 -2.05
C HIS A 106 10.34 5.51 -1.70
N GLN A 107 10.23 6.81 -1.36
CA GLN A 107 11.37 7.62 -0.93
C GLN A 107 11.36 7.86 0.59
N GLY A 108 10.50 7.13 1.31
CA GLY A 108 10.36 7.23 2.76
C GLY A 108 9.48 8.39 3.21
N SER A 109 9.42 8.57 4.53
CA SER A 109 8.63 9.58 5.21
C SER A 109 9.52 10.37 6.18
N ARG A 110 9.53 11.69 6.04
CA ARG A 110 10.21 12.56 7.01
C ARG A 110 9.57 12.46 8.40
N THR A 111 8.27 12.21 8.45
CA THR A 111 7.57 11.96 9.71
C THR A 111 8.12 10.73 10.42
N ALA A 112 8.40 9.64 9.70
CA ALA A 112 9.05 8.46 10.28
C ALA A 112 10.43 8.82 10.86
N ALA A 113 11.24 9.62 10.16
CA ALA A 113 12.53 10.08 10.65
C ALA A 113 12.42 10.99 11.90
N ILE A 114 11.34 11.78 12.03
CA ILE A 114 11.09 12.58 13.24
C ILE A 114 10.75 11.69 14.44
N TRP A 115 9.95 10.64 14.22
CA TRP A 115 9.63 9.67 15.28
C TRP A 115 10.83 8.85 15.70
N GLU A 116 11.67 8.43 14.75
CA GLU A 116 12.91 7.70 15.01
C GLU A 116 13.84 8.49 15.94
N LYS A 117 13.93 9.82 15.79
CA LYS A 117 14.71 10.70 16.68
C LYS A 117 14.13 10.84 18.10
N ARG A 118 13.00 10.20 18.39
CA ARG A 118 12.32 10.21 19.71
C ARG A 118 12.13 8.80 20.25
N PRO A 119 13.20 8.02 20.43
CA PRO A 119 13.14 6.57 20.67
C PRO A 119 12.28 6.21 21.88
N LEU A 120 12.39 6.92 22.99
CA LEU A 120 11.59 6.64 24.20
C LEU A 120 10.09 6.76 23.95
N ARG A 121 9.66 7.80 23.21
CA ARG A 121 8.25 8.00 22.87
C ARG A 121 7.77 6.95 21.86
N LEU A 122 8.60 6.66 20.86
CA LEU A 122 8.31 5.66 19.84
C LEU A 122 8.14 4.27 20.47
N HIS A 123 9.05 3.85 21.34
CA HIS A 123 8.95 2.57 22.05
C HIS A 123 7.70 2.50 22.95
N PHE A 124 7.41 3.55 23.71
CA PHE A 124 6.25 3.57 24.61
C PHE A 124 4.94 3.44 23.80
N ILE A 125 4.73 4.29 22.80
CA ILE A 125 3.54 4.25 21.94
C ILE A 125 3.51 2.95 21.12
N GLY A 126 4.66 2.52 20.60
CA GLY A 126 4.81 1.28 19.85
C GLY A 126 4.30 0.07 20.63
N ARG A 127 4.73 -0.11 21.89
CA ARG A 127 4.26 -1.21 22.73
C ARG A 127 2.75 -1.24 22.94
N PHE A 128 2.09 -0.08 23.09
CA PHE A 128 0.64 -0.03 23.18
C PHE A 128 -0.04 -0.44 21.87
N LEU A 129 0.48 0.03 20.74
CA LEU A 129 -0.04 -0.34 19.42
C LEU A 129 0.18 -1.83 19.14
N GLU A 130 1.36 -2.36 19.45
CA GLU A 130 1.68 -3.79 19.29
C GLU A 130 0.76 -4.66 20.13
N MET A 131 0.54 -4.31 21.40
CA MET A 131 -0.41 -5.03 22.26
C MET A 131 -1.84 -4.99 21.70
N TYR A 132 -2.29 -3.82 21.25
CA TYR A 132 -3.60 -3.63 20.65
C TYR A 132 -3.78 -4.50 19.38
N TRP A 133 -2.77 -4.52 18.50
CA TRP A 133 -2.85 -5.27 17.26
C TRP A 133 -2.65 -6.77 17.45
N ARG A 134 -1.85 -7.21 18.43
CA ARG A 134 -1.80 -8.62 18.84
C ARG A 134 -3.17 -9.14 19.27
N GLN A 135 -3.92 -8.36 20.05
CA GLN A 135 -5.29 -8.72 20.44
C GLN A 135 -6.25 -8.78 19.24
N ARG A 136 -5.92 -8.12 18.14
CA ARG A 136 -6.67 -8.14 16.88
C ARG A 136 -6.14 -9.15 15.87
N GLY A 137 -5.16 -9.95 16.25
CA GLY A 137 -4.66 -11.09 15.49
C GLY A 137 -3.40 -10.83 14.68
N ASP A 138 -2.67 -9.70 14.88
CA ASP A 138 -1.32 -9.57 14.35
C ASP A 138 -0.43 -10.61 15.04
N LEU A 139 0.35 -11.33 14.24
CA LEU A 139 1.22 -12.41 14.70
C LEU A 139 2.52 -11.84 15.28
N ALA A 140 3.12 -10.88 14.60
CA ALA A 140 4.40 -10.27 14.95
C ALA A 140 4.42 -8.75 14.68
N PRO A 141 3.55 -7.96 15.36
CA PRO A 141 3.59 -6.51 15.20
C PRO A 141 4.88 -5.94 15.80
N ASP A 142 5.55 -5.06 15.05
CA ASP A 142 6.78 -4.38 15.41
C ASP A 142 6.75 -2.93 14.89
N VAL A 143 6.15 -2.06 15.67
CA VAL A 143 5.92 -0.65 15.30
C VAL A 143 7.25 0.09 15.13
N VAL A 144 8.23 -0.20 15.96
CA VAL A 144 9.53 0.48 15.94
C VAL A 144 10.28 0.17 14.65
N SER A 145 10.39 -1.12 14.30
CA SER A 145 11.06 -1.54 13.06
C SER A 145 10.31 -1.05 11.82
N VAL A 146 8.98 -1.04 11.85
CA VAL A 146 8.19 -0.49 10.74
C VAL A 146 8.44 1.01 10.57
N VAL A 147 8.44 1.80 11.64
CA VAL A 147 8.75 3.24 11.56
C VAL A 147 10.16 3.46 11.05
N HIS A 148 11.14 2.70 11.56
CA HIS A 148 12.53 2.78 11.09
C HIS A 148 12.65 2.49 9.59
N SER A 149 12.00 1.41 9.11
CA SER A 149 12.05 1.02 7.70
C SER A 149 11.44 2.06 6.75
N LEU A 150 10.59 2.95 7.25
CA LEU A 150 9.96 4.01 6.45
C LEU A 150 10.72 5.34 6.48
N THR A 151 11.90 5.42 7.10
CA THR A 151 12.73 6.63 7.05
C THR A 151 13.35 6.81 5.67
N PRO A 152 13.66 8.05 5.23
CA PRO A 152 14.31 8.28 3.94
C PRO A 152 15.63 7.53 3.79
N ALA A 153 16.41 7.42 4.88
CA ALA A 153 17.69 6.70 4.87
C ALA A 153 17.49 5.19 4.64
N ALA A 154 16.58 4.57 5.40
CA ALA A 154 16.27 3.15 5.22
C ALA A 154 15.66 2.87 3.85
N MET A 155 14.85 3.78 3.31
CA MET A 155 14.28 3.63 1.97
C MET A 155 15.30 3.79 0.85
N ALA A 156 16.34 4.61 1.02
CA ALA A 156 17.45 4.67 0.06
C ALA A 156 18.17 3.31 -0.05
N GLU A 157 18.45 2.67 1.08
CA GLU A 157 19.02 1.32 1.12
C GLU A 157 18.05 0.27 0.55
N PHE A 158 16.78 0.33 0.95
CA PHE A 158 15.73 -0.55 0.42
C PHE A 158 15.65 -0.47 -1.11
N ASN A 159 15.71 0.73 -1.68
CA ASN A 159 15.63 0.94 -3.12
C ASN A 159 16.82 0.36 -3.88
N GLN A 160 18.02 0.39 -3.29
CA GLN A 160 19.21 -0.25 -3.86
C GLN A 160 19.09 -1.77 -3.88
N ASN A 161 18.53 -2.34 -2.81
CA ASN A 161 18.41 -3.78 -2.62
C ASN A 161 17.17 -4.38 -3.32
N ASN A 162 16.19 -3.55 -3.71
CA ASN A 162 14.95 -3.98 -4.35
C ASN A 162 14.70 -3.21 -5.66
N PRO A 163 15.55 -3.40 -6.68
CA PRO A 163 15.35 -2.80 -8.00
C PRO A 163 14.12 -3.40 -8.70
N ASP A 164 13.66 -2.73 -9.75
CA ASP A 164 12.64 -3.30 -10.65
C ASP A 164 13.20 -4.55 -11.34
N VAL A 165 12.41 -5.62 -11.35
CA VAL A 165 12.80 -6.88 -11.96
C VAL A 165 12.33 -6.91 -13.42
N PRO A 166 13.21 -7.25 -14.39
CA PRO A 166 12.83 -7.37 -15.79
C PRO A 166 11.66 -8.33 -16.03
N GLY A 167 10.77 -7.97 -16.95
CA GLY A 167 9.61 -8.80 -17.28
C GLY A 167 8.37 -8.53 -16.42
N ILE A 168 8.46 -7.65 -15.42
CA ILE A 168 7.31 -7.17 -14.66
C ILE A 168 6.93 -5.75 -15.08
N VAL A 169 5.64 -5.49 -15.21
CA VAL A 169 5.13 -4.17 -15.51
C VAL A 169 4.86 -3.40 -14.22
N TYR A 170 5.57 -2.28 -14.03
CA TYR A 170 5.43 -1.42 -12.83
C TYR A 170 4.63 -0.17 -13.13
N ARG A 171 3.74 0.20 -12.20
CA ARG A 171 2.99 1.45 -12.21
C ARG A 171 2.87 2.01 -10.79
N SER A 172 2.97 3.33 -10.65
CA SER A 172 2.81 3.98 -9.35
C SER A 172 1.85 5.16 -9.44
N PHE A 173 1.08 5.35 -8.37
CA PHE A 173 0.18 6.49 -8.21
C PHE A 173 0.50 7.18 -6.89
N GLY A 174 0.76 8.49 -6.97
CA GLY A 174 0.77 9.37 -5.81
C GLY A 174 -0.56 10.07 -5.69
N ALA A 175 -0.84 10.66 -4.53
CA ALA A 175 -2.02 11.46 -4.32
C ALA A 175 -1.69 12.75 -3.55
N VAL A 176 -2.53 13.78 -3.72
CA VAL A 176 -2.42 15.04 -3.01
C VAL A 176 -3.81 15.54 -2.64
N LEU A 177 -3.96 16.02 -1.41
CA LEU A 177 -5.19 16.61 -0.93
C LEU A 177 -5.46 17.96 -1.60
N ALA A 178 -6.71 18.21 -2.00
CA ALA A 178 -7.15 19.54 -2.35
C ALA A 178 -7.33 20.42 -1.10
N GLN A 179 -7.18 21.73 -1.28
CA GLN A 179 -7.57 22.70 -0.24
C GLN A 179 -9.05 22.50 0.13
N GLY A 180 -9.35 22.50 1.44
CA GLY A 180 -10.71 22.29 1.93
C GLY A 180 -11.22 20.85 1.86
N HIS A 181 -10.33 19.88 1.65
CA HIS A 181 -10.70 18.47 1.66
C HIS A 181 -11.39 18.06 2.97
N ARG A 182 -12.49 17.33 2.88
CA ARG A 182 -13.33 16.97 4.05
C ARG A 182 -12.91 15.68 4.76
N ASP A 183 -11.79 15.07 4.43
CA ASP A 183 -11.14 14.10 5.30
C ASP A 183 -10.35 14.84 6.39
N TYR A 184 -11.06 15.34 7.39
CA TYR A 184 -10.46 16.19 8.44
C TYR A 184 -9.26 15.50 9.12
N GLY A 185 -9.28 14.18 9.28
CA GLY A 185 -8.16 13.45 9.86
C GLY A 185 -6.92 13.51 8.96
N MET A 186 -7.08 13.25 7.67
CA MET A 186 -5.97 13.34 6.70
C MET A 186 -5.58 14.80 6.43
N ALA A 187 -6.54 15.72 6.39
CA ALA A 187 -6.26 17.14 6.22
C ALA A 187 -5.48 17.72 7.42
N CYS A 188 -5.79 17.32 8.64
CA CYS A 188 -5.03 17.71 9.83
C CYS A 188 -3.59 17.15 9.76
N LEU A 189 -3.42 15.88 9.40
CA LEU A 189 -2.11 15.28 9.21
C LEU A 189 -1.35 15.99 8.08
N ALA A 190 -1.98 16.22 6.94
CA ALA A 190 -1.38 16.96 5.83
C ALA A 190 -0.92 18.34 6.27
N HIS A 191 -1.73 19.08 6.99
CA HIS A 191 -1.34 20.40 7.51
C HIS A 191 -0.11 20.33 8.42
N CYS A 192 -0.06 19.33 9.31
CA CYS A 192 1.11 19.11 10.16
C CYS A 192 2.36 18.72 9.35
N LEU A 193 2.19 17.95 8.27
CA LEU A 193 3.28 17.42 7.45
C LEU A 193 3.73 18.41 6.38
N THR A 194 2.86 19.33 5.92
CA THR A 194 3.17 20.31 4.87
C THR A 194 4.43 21.13 5.19
N HIS A 195 4.68 21.37 6.48
CA HIS A 195 5.88 22.09 6.92
C HIS A 195 7.19 21.33 6.57
N TRP A 196 7.14 20.00 6.49
CA TRP A 196 8.32 19.17 6.25
C TRP A 196 8.32 18.49 4.87
N ASP A 197 7.16 18.05 4.39
CA ASP A 197 7.01 17.21 3.19
C ASP A 197 6.33 17.95 2.02
N GLY A 198 5.92 19.23 2.21
CA GLY A 198 5.13 19.94 1.22
C GLY A 198 3.71 19.39 1.10
N GLU A 199 3.13 19.45 -0.09
CA GLU A 199 1.80 18.87 -0.35
C GLU A 199 1.83 17.34 -0.16
N THR A 200 0.80 16.80 0.48
CA THR A 200 0.68 15.35 0.77
C THR A 200 -0.76 14.89 0.59
N ASP A 201 -0.96 13.58 0.53
CA ASP A 201 -2.29 12.95 0.62
C ASP A 201 -2.80 12.81 2.07
N GLY A 202 -2.05 13.37 3.03
CA GLY A 202 -2.25 13.25 4.47
C GLY A 202 -1.19 12.39 5.17
N LEU A 203 -0.42 11.59 4.45
CA LEU A 203 0.65 10.72 4.98
C LEU A 203 1.89 10.65 4.09
N VAL A 204 1.71 10.67 2.79
CA VAL A 204 2.78 10.47 1.78
C VAL A 204 2.79 11.64 0.82
N SER A 205 3.97 12.21 0.57
CA SER A 205 4.12 13.26 -0.44
C SER A 205 4.15 12.68 -1.85
N PRO A 206 3.75 13.43 -2.88
CA PRO A 206 3.84 13.01 -4.28
C PRO A 206 5.24 12.55 -4.68
N ASP A 207 6.28 13.26 -4.22
CA ASP A 207 7.67 12.91 -4.50
C ASP A 207 8.06 11.59 -3.86
N SER A 208 7.61 11.33 -2.63
CA SER A 208 7.83 10.04 -1.96
C SER A 208 7.09 8.89 -2.65
N ALA A 209 5.92 9.16 -3.21
CA ALA A 209 5.12 8.15 -3.92
C ALA A 209 5.64 7.84 -5.34
N ARG A 210 6.57 8.64 -5.86
CA ARG A 210 7.10 8.49 -7.22
C ARG A 210 7.99 7.25 -7.31
N TRP A 211 7.54 6.32 -8.13
CA TRP A 211 8.29 5.12 -8.51
C TRP A 211 7.92 4.73 -9.94
N SER A 212 8.82 4.08 -10.64
CA SER A 212 8.65 3.65 -12.04
C SER A 212 8.51 4.81 -13.07
N LYS A 213 8.67 4.46 -14.34
CA LYS A 213 8.47 5.40 -15.46
C LYS A 213 6.98 5.76 -15.65
N ASN A 214 6.08 4.87 -15.22
CA ASN A 214 4.64 5.02 -15.33
C ASN A 214 4.06 5.55 -14.01
N HIS A 215 4.48 6.75 -13.60
CA HIS A 215 3.94 7.42 -12.41
C HIS A 215 2.84 8.41 -12.77
N GLN A 216 1.75 8.42 -12.01
CA GLN A 216 0.66 9.39 -12.13
C GLN A 216 0.32 10.00 -10.77
N LEU A 217 -0.08 11.27 -10.76
CA LEU A 217 -0.52 12.00 -9.57
C LEU A 217 -2.04 12.17 -9.60
N LEU A 218 -2.69 11.78 -8.51
CA LEU A 218 -4.12 11.96 -8.27
C LEU A 218 -4.33 13.23 -7.44
N SER A 219 -5.02 14.21 -7.98
CA SER A 219 -5.28 15.49 -7.30
C SER A 219 -6.61 15.46 -6.56
N GLY A 220 -6.66 16.07 -5.39
CA GLY A 220 -7.85 16.18 -4.57
C GLY A 220 -8.22 14.91 -3.80
N VAL A 221 -7.28 14.00 -3.60
CA VAL A 221 -7.50 12.65 -3.08
C VAL A 221 -6.71 12.44 -1.79
N SER A 222 -7.34 11.94 -0.73
CA SER A 222 -6.64 11.55 0.49
C SER A 222 -6.02 10.17 0.39
N HIS A 223 -5.05 9.90 1.26
CA HIS A 223 -4.43 8.58 1.42
C HIS A 223 -5.45 7.44 1.54
N ARG A 224 -6.59 7.70 2.19
CA ARG A 224 -7.66 6.71 2.39
C ARG A 224 -8.66 6.65 1.25
N ASP A 225 -8.86 7.75 0.50
CA ASP A 225 -9.84 7.80 -0.60
C ASP A 225 -9.35 7.00 -1.81
N VAL A 226 -8.04 6.92 -2.04
CA VAL A 226 -7.45 6.13 -3.13
C VAL A 226 -7.94 4.68 -3.14
N VAL A 227 -8.16 4.12 -1.95
CA VAL A 227 -8.59 2.72 -1.73
C VAL A 227 -10.00 2.59 -1.15
N ASP A 228 -10.83 3.62 -1.23
CA ASP A 228 -12.20 3.63 -0.69
C ASP A 228 -12.30 3.18 0.78
N ASN A 229 -11.23 3.36 1.56
CA ASN A 229 -11.14 2.86 2.94
C ASN A 229 -12.24 3.39 3.86
N ARG A 230 -12.80 4.56 3.56
CA ARG A 230 -13.82 5.20 4.40
C ARG A 230 -15.24 4.72 4.12
N ARG A 231 -15.52 4.08 2.98
CA ARG A 231 -16.86 3.69 2.50
C ARG A 231 -17.92 4.82 2.52
N LYS A 232 -17.53 6.03 2.83
CA LYS A 232 -18.41 7.20 2.80
C LYS A 232 -18.32 7.84 1.43
N LYS A 233 -19.36 8.59 1.03
CA LYS A 233 -19.25 9.45 -0.14
C LYS A 233 -17.99 10.30 0.05
N SER A 234 -17.04 10.15 -0.87
CA SER A 234 -15.92 11.06 -0.93
C SER A 234 -16.49 12.47 -1.03
N HIS A 235 -16.08 13.34 -0.13
CA HIS A 235 -16.50 14.74 -0.18
C HIS A 235 -15.64 15.56 -1.15
N CYS A 236 -14.82 14.88 -1.94
CA CYS A 236 -14.10 15.43 -3.07
C CYS A 236 -14.72 14.93 -4.37
N ASN A 237 -14.44 15.62 -5.46
CA ASN A 237 -14.88 15.23 -6.81
C ASN A 237 -14.11 14.01 -7.35
N TYR A 238 -13.49 13.22 -6.48
CA TYR A 238 -12.74 12.03 -6.88
C TYR A 238 -13.69 10.87 -7.13
N ASP A 239 -13.75 10.46 -8.36
CA ASP A 239 -14.48 9.27 -8.79
C ASP A 239 -13.56 8.05 -8.71
N TRP A 240 -13.54 7.41 -7.52
CA TRP A 240 -12.73 6.21 -7.29
C TRP A 240 -13.14 5.07 -8.22
N ARG A 241 -14.42 4.95 -8.61
CA ARG A 241 -14.90 3.90 -9.52
C ARG A 241 -14.28 4.06 -10.89
N ARG A 242 -14.30 5.27 -11.43
CA ARG A 242 -13.68 5.59 -12.72
C ARG A 242 -12.18 5.32 -12.70
N PHE A 243 -11.49 5.71 -11.63
CA PHE A 243 -10.06 5.44 -11.48
C PHE A 243 -9.74 3.94 -11.51
N TRP A 244 -10.46 3.15 -10.68
CA TRP A 244 -10.25 1.71 -10.62
C TRP A 244 -10.67 1.02 -11.92
N TYR A 245 -11.74 1.48 -12.57
CA TYR A 245 -12.14 0.98 -13.88
C TYR A 245 -11.03 1.13 -14.92
N LEU A 246 -10.46 2.33 -15.05
CA LEU A 246 -9.35 2.60 -15.99
C LEU A 246 -8.07 1.80 -15.60
N LEU A 247 -7.85 1.57 -14.33
CA LEU A 247 -6.75 0.71 -13.86
C LEU A 247 -6.96 -0.75 -14.29
N LEU A 248 -8.18 -1.26 -14.18
CA LEU A 248 -8.52 -2.62 -14.60
C LEU A 248 -8.42 -2.78 -16.13
N GLU A 249 -8.90 -1.82 -16.90
CA GLU A 249 -8.73 -1.83 -18.36
C GLU A 249 -7.25 -1.91 -18.76
N TRP A 250 -6.42 -1.10 -18.11
CA TRP A 250 -4.98 -1.15 -18.37
C TRP A 250 -4.34 -2.49 -17.98
N LEU A 251 -4.77 -3.12 -16.87
CA LEU A 251 -4.27 -4.45 -16.49
C LEU A 251 -4.66 -5.53 -17.50
N ALA A 252 -5.81 -5.38 -18.18
CA ALA A 252 -6.27 -6.30 -19.21
C ALA A 252 -5.38 -6.30 -20.47
N GLU A 253 -4.55 -5.29 -20.65
CA GLU A 253 -3.60 -5.16 -21.77
C GLU A 253 -2.24 -5.86 -21.50
N ILE A 254 -1.99 -6.29 -20.25
CA ILE A 254 -0.76 -6.96 -19.80
C ILE A 254 -0.95 -8.49 -19.89
#